data_5cfbcdcab622097c44e05b4f8037e1b6
#
_entry.id   5cfbcdcab622097c44e05b4f8037e1b6
#
_cell.length_a   1.000
_cell.length_b   1.000
_cell.length_c   1.000
_cell.angle_alpha   90.00
_cell.angle_beta   90.00
_cell.angle_gamma   90.00
#
_symmetry.space_group_name_H-M   'P 1'
#
loop_
_entity.id
_entity.type
_entity.pdbx_description
1 polymer ?
#
loop_
_entity_poly.entity_id
_entity_poly.type
_entity_poly.pdbx_seq_one_letter_code
_entity_poly.pdbx_strand_id
1 'polypeptide(L)'
;NIGKIRDISDFEVLCDLSVRSLDELIDFQQYPVGAAEVATKARRSLGIGYIGLAHYLAKQGVSYGDPEAWKLVHDLTEAFQYYLIKSTVNLAKEKGACQYSDRTKYSHGVLPIDTYKTDVDELVPNKLNFDWESLRQDVKKYGVRNSTLSAQMPSESSSVVSNATNGIEPPRGYLSIKKSKKGPLKQIVPSYNTLKNNYTLLWDMPDNTGY
;
A
#
# COMPACT_ATOMS: atom_id res chain seq x y z
N ASN A 1 -7.60 -3.38 -1.06
CA ASN A 1 -7.74 -4.10 -2.34
C ASN A 1 -7.86 -3.08 -3.48
N ILE A 2 -6.72 -2.76 -4.10
CA ILE A 2 -6.66 -1.77 -5.19
C ILE A 2 -7.30 -2.25 -6.50
N GLY A 3 -7.47 -3.55 -6.69
CA GLY A 3 -8.24 -4.07 -7.82
C GLY A 3 -9.72 -3.63 -7.82
N LYS A 4 -10.22 -3.07 -6.69
CA LYS A 4 -11.59 -2.60 -6.53
C LYS A 4 -11.74 -1.08 -6.47
N ILE A 5 -10.68 -0.30 -6.44
CA ILE A 5 -10.77 1.16 -6.53
C ILE A 5 -11.29 1.57 -7.91
N ARG A 6 -11.93 2.72 -7.97
CA ARG A 6 -12.39 3.32 -9.24
C ARG A 6 -11.25 4.05 -9.93
N ASP A 7 -10.55 4.88 -9.16
CA ASP A 7 -9.36 5.60 -9.59
C ASP A 7 -8.48 5.97 -8.37
N ILE A 8 -7.37 6.64 -8.63
CA ILE A 8 -6.38 7.02 -7.62
C ILE A 8 -6.95 8.00 -6.57
N SER A 9 -7.98 8.78 -6.89
CA SER A 9 -8.60 9.72 -5.94
C SER A 9 -9.30 9.03 -4.78
N ASP A 10 -9.71 7.77 -4.95
CA ASP A 10 -10.28 6.98 -3.85
C ASP A 10 -9.30 6.85 -2.67
N PHE A 11 -7.99 6.98 -2.90
CA PHE A 11 -7.00 6.90 -1.80
C PHE A 11 -7.13 8.02 -0.77
N GLU A 12 -7.67 9.19 -1.11
CA GLU A 12 -7.86 10.24 -0.12
C GLU A 12 -8.74 9.75 1.04
N VAL A 13 -9.86 9.15 0.72
CA VAL A 13 -10.80 8.63 1.73
C VAL A 13 -10.30 7.32 2.34
N LEU A 14 -9.79 6.40 1.51
CA LEU A 14 -9.39 5.07 1.97
C LEU A 14 -8.16 5.13 2.90
N CYS A 15 -7.19 5.99 2.63
CA CYS A 15 -6.03 6.16 3.50
C CYS A 15 -6.44 6.83 4.81
N ASP A 16 -7.30 7.85 4.77
CA ASP A 16 -7.78 8.52 5.98
C ASP A 16 -8.52 7.55 6.89
N LEU A 17 -9.47 6.79 6.36
CA LEU A 17 -10.19 5.77 7.13
C LEU A 17 -9.25 4.69 7.69
N SER A 18 -8.27 4.25 6.90
CA SER A 18 -7.33 3.22 7.34
C SER A 18 -6.43 3.71 8.48
N VAL A 19 -5.87 4.92 8.35
CA VAL A 19 -5.03 5.52 9.40
C VAL A 19 -5.83 5.72 10.67
N ARG A 20 -7.03 6.30 10.59
CA ARG A 20 -7.89 6.55 11.75
C ARG A 20 -8.31 5.26 12.44
N SER A 21 -8.77 4.27 11.68
CA SER A 21 -9.23 3.00 12.24
C SER A 21 -8.10 2.27 12.97
N LEU A 22 -6.90 2.23 12.39
CA LEU A 22 -5.76 1.57 13.02
C LEU A 22 -5.18 2.37 14.20
N ASP A 23 -5.22 3.70 14.15
CA ASP A 23 -4.82 4.54 15.26
C ASP A 23 -5.74 4.33 16.47
N GLU A 24 -7.05 4.23 16.27
CA GLU A 24 -8.01 3.89 17.35
C GLU A 24 -7.76 2.49 17.93
N LEU A 25 -7.42 1.51 17.08
CA LEU A 25 -7.12 0.16 17.55
C LEU A 25 -5.91 0.12 18.48
N ILE A 26 -4.93 1.01 18.32
CA ILE A 26 -3.79 1.13 19.25
C ILE A 26 -4.25 1.47 20.67
N ASP A 27 -5.28 2.30 20.80
CA ASP A 27 -5.80 2.68 22.11
C ASP A 27 -6.81 1.67 22.66
N PHE A 28 -7.54 0.98 21.79
CA PHE A 28 -8.60 0.04 22.16
C PHE A 28 -8.08 -1.35 22.55
N GLN A 29 -6.96 -1.80 21.96
CA GLN A 29 -6.43 -3.14 22.22
C GLN A 29 -5.91 -3.31 23.64
N GLN A 30 -5.95 -4.55 24.15
CA GLN A 30 -5.33 -4.93 25.42
C GLN A 30 -3.89 -5.38 25.19
N TYR A 31 -2.97 -4.86 25.96
CA TYR A 31 -1.57 -5.19 25.87
C TYR A 31 -1.19 -6.29 26.88
N PRO A 32 -0.50 -7.36 26.46
CA PRO A 32 -0.14 -8.45 27.35
C PRO A 32 0.90 -8.06 28.42
N VAL A 33 1.72 -7.04 28.11
CA VAL A 33 2.76 -6.50 29.00
C VAL A 33 2.84 -4.98 28.86
N GLY A 34 3.10 -4.27 29.97
CA GLY A 34 3.16 -2.81 29.99
C GLY A 34 4.23 -2.21 29.06
N ALA A 35 5.37 -2.89 28.89
CA ALA A 35 6.41 -2.43 27.96
C ALA A 35 5.92 -2.36 26.50
N ALA A 36 5.08 -3.31 26.08
CA ALA A 36 4.49 -3.29 24.74
C ALA A 36 3.51 -2.11 24.59
N GLU A 37 2.71 -1.82 25.60
CA GLU A 37 1.81 -0.67 25.60
C GLU A 37 2.57 0.65 25.47
N VAL A 38 3.57 0.86 26.32
CA VAL A 38 4.39 2.09 26.32
C VAL A 38 5.06 2.30 24.96
N ALA A 39 5.72 1.25 24.41
CA ALA A 39 6.43 1.35 23.15
C ALA A 39 5.47 1.61 21.97
N THR A 40 4.32 0.93 21.95
CA THR A 40 3.33 1.06 20.88
C THR A 40 2.67 2.44 20.91
N LYS A 41 2.20 2.90 22.05
CA LYS A 41 1.53 4.20 22.19
C LYS A 41 2.49 5.38 21.94
N ALA A 42 3.78 5.23 22.31
CA ALA A 42 4.77 6.28 22.08
C ALA A 42 5.06 6.50 20.60
N ARG A 43 5.02 5.46 19.77
CA ARG A 43 5.33 5.51 18.34
C ARG A 43 4.10 5.50 17.44
N ARG A 44 3.04 4.83 17.84
CA ARG A 44 1.81 4.62 17.09
C ARG A 44 2.08 4.13 15.67
N SER A 45 2.99 3.15 15.53
CA SER A 45 3.40 2.61 14.24
C SER A 45 2.28 1.81 13.58
N LEU A 46 2.02 2.08 12.33
CA LEU A 46 1.08 1.36 11.47
C LEU A 46 1.81 0.64 10.35
N GLY A 47 1.15 -0.36 9.77
CA GLY A 47 1.62 -1.07 8.57
C GLY A 47 0.46 -1.22 7.59
N ILE A 48 0.21 -0.19 6.79
CA ILE A 48 -0.85 -0.17 5.79
C ILE A 48 -0.24 -0.50 4.42
N GLY A 49 -0.74 -1.53 3.77
CA GLY A 49 -0.33 -1.93 2.43
C GLY A 49 -1.53 -2.19 1.54
N TYR A 50 -1.28 -2.47 0.28
CA TYR A 50 -2.34 -2.80 -0.66
C TYR A 50 -2.16 -4.22 -1.24
N ILE A 51 -3.26 -4.79 -1.67
CA ILE A 51 -3.37 -6.07 -2.36
C ILE A 51 -4.08 -5.87 -3.68
N GLY A 52 -3.91 -6.82 -4.60
CA GLY A 52 -4.67 -6.79 -5.85
C GLY A 52 -4.01 -6.00 -6.97
N LEU A 53 -2.66 -5.83 -6.96
CA LEU A 53 -1.96 -5.11 -8.01
C LEU A 53 -2.15 -5.79 -9.38
N ALA A 54 -2.02 -7.11 -9.46
CA ALA A 54 -2.25 -7.82 -10.71
C ALA A 54 -3.65 -7.63 -11.26
N HIS A 55 -4.67 -7.61 -10.39
CA HIS A 55 -6.05 -7.31 -10.81
C HIS A 55 -6.19 -5.86 -11.29
N TYR A 56 -5.54 -4.92 -10.61
CA TYR A 56 -5.52 -3.52 -11.03
C TYR A 56 -4.92 -3.36 -12.44
N LEU A 57 -3.74 -3.95 -12.69
CA LEU A 57 -3.09 -3.91 -13.99
C LEU A 57 -3.92 -4.62 -15.07
N ALA A 58 -4.50 -5.79 -14.77
CA ALA A 58 -5.37 -6.50 -15.70
C ALA A 58 -6.59 -5.66 -16.12
N LYS A 59 -7.17 -4.87 -15.21
CA LYS A 59 -8.25 -3.92 -15.54
C LYS A 59 -7.80 -2.83 -16.51
N GLN A 60 -6.53 -2.43 -16.46
CA GLN A 60 -5.94 -1.44 -17.37
C GLN A 60 -5.46 -2.08 -18.69
N GLY A 61 -5.46 -3.42 -18.78
CA GLY A 61 -5.00 -4.14 -19.98
C GLY A 61 -3.50 -4.13 -20.16
N VAL A 62 -2.72 -3.95 -19.10
CA VAL A 62 -1.26 -3.90 -19.12
C VAL A 62 -0.64 -5.01 -18.29
N SER A 63 0.55 -5.45 -18.66
CA SER A 63 1.35 -6.47 -17.96
C SER A 63 2.46 -5.82 -17.14
N TYR A 64 3.00 -6.54 -16.15
CA TYR A 64 4.08 -6.04 -15.28
C TYR A 64 5.32 -5.54 -16.02
N GLY A 65 5.63 -6.13 -17.18
CA GLY A 65 6.78 -5.76 -18.01
C GLY A 65 6.57 -4.51 -18.86
N ASP A 66 5.34 -4.00 -18.95
CA ASP A 66 5.02 -2.89 -19.84
C ASP A 66 5.44 -1.55 -19.21
N PRO A 67 6.09 -0.65 -19.96
CA PRO A 67 6.43 0.69 -19.45
C PRO A 67 5.21 1.49 -18.96
N GLU A 68 4.05 1.26 -19.56
CA GLU A 68 2.79 1.87 -19.10
C GLU A 68 2.39 1.38 -17.71
N ALA A 69 2.60 0.09 -17.40
CA ALA A 69 2.36 -0.45 -16.07
C ALA A 69 3.29 0.17 -15.04
N TRP A 70 4.56 0.41 -15.38
CA TRP A 70 5.50 1.05 -14.46
C TRP A 70 5.04 2.46 -14.08
N LYS A 71 4.57 3.23 -15.08
CA LYS A 71 4.00 4.56 -14.82
C LYS A 71 2.74 4.48 -13.95
N LEU A 72 1.82 3.57 -14.23
CA LEU A 72 0.61 3.37 -13.44
C LEU A 72 0.94 3.00 -11.99
N VAL A 73 1.93 2.12 -11.76
CA VAL A 73 2.38 1.74 -10.43
C VAL A 73 3.06 2.89 -9.70
N HIS A 74 3.85 3.70 -10.42
CA HIS A 74 4.48 4.90 -9.87
C HIS A 74 3.41 5.88 -9.38
N ASP A 75 2.47 6.26 -10.23
CA ASP A 75 1.41 7.22 -9.89
C ASP A 75 0.52 6.70 -8.73
N LEU A 76 0.19 5.42 -8.76
CA LEU A 76 -0.59 4.77 -7.71
C LEU A 76 0.16 4.78 -6.37
N THR A 77 1.44 4.45 -6.38
CA THR A 77 2.25 4.38 -5.15
C THR A 77 2.53 5.76 -4.59
N GLU A 78 2.76 6.76 -5.46
CA GLU A 78 2.87 8.15 -5.07
C GLU A 78 1.60 8.62 -4.33
N ALA A 79 0.43 8.42 -4.94
CA ALA A 79 -0.85 8.79 -4.34
C ALA A 79 -1.07 8.11 -3.00
N PHE A 80 -0.80 6.81 -2.92
CA PHE A 80 -0.94 6.04 -1.69
C PHE A 80 -0.05 6.62 -0.56
N GLN A 81 1.23 6.88 -0.82
CA GLN A 81 2.14 7.45 0.18
C GLN A 81 1.74 8.89 0.56
N TYR A 82 1.38 9.71 -0.42
CA TYR A 82 0.94 11.08 -0.18
C TYR A 82 -0.26 11.13 0.75
N TYR A 83 -1.31 10.36 0.46
CA TYR A 83 -2.52 10.37 1.25
C TYR A 83 -2.36 9.73 2.62
N LEU A 84 -1.50 8.73 2.79
CA LEU A 84 -1.16 8.21 4.12
C LEU A 84 -0.49 9.26 5.00
N ILE A 85 0.48 10.02 4.45
CA ILE A 85 1.16 11.07 5.21
C ILE A 85 0.21 12.25 5.48
N LYS A 86 -0.59 12.66 4.50
CA LYS A 86 -1.64 13.68 4.69
C LYS A 86 -2.58 13.29 5.82
N SER A 87 -3.01 12.04 5.86
CA SER A 87 -3.95 11.53 6.88
C SER A 87 -3.34 11.52 8.28
N THR A 88 -2.10 11.06 8.45
CA THR A 88 -1.45 11.09 9.77
C THR A 88 -1.16 12.50 10.27
N VAL A 89 -0.88 13.44 9.36
CA VAL A 89 -0.72 14.87 9.71
C VAL A 89 -2.06 15.48 10.12
N ASN A 90 -3.13 15.21 9.38
CA ASN A 90 -4.47 15.67 9.76
C ASN A 90 -4.88 15.10 11.12
N LEU A 91 -4.60 13.85 11.38
CA LEU A 91 -4.85 13.23 12.67
C LEU A 91 -3.97 13.82 13.78
N ALA A 92 -2.73 14.22 13.48
CA ALA A 92 -1.88 14.96 14.42
C ALA A 92 -2.43 16.36 14.73
N LYS A 93 -3.01 17.05 13.74
CA LYS A 93 -3.71 18.34 13.98
C LYS A 93 -4.90 18.19 14.94
N GLU A 94 -5.61 17.07 14.87
CA GLU A 94 -6.80 16.79 15.68
C GLU A 94 -6.47 16.26 17.08
N LYS A 95 -5.53 15.31 17.19
CA LYS A 95 -5.26 14.53 18.41
C LYS A 95 -3.85 14.75 18.99
N GLY A 96 -3.03 15.56 18.33
CA GLY A 96 -1.61 15.72 18.67
C GLY A 96 -0.71 14.68 17.99
N ALA A 97 0.54 15.05 17.76
CA ALA A 97 1.56 14.14 17.25
C ALA A 97 1.87 13.01 18.25
N CYS A 98 2.41 11.88 17.78
CA CYS A 98 2.85 10.83 18.70
C CYS A 98 4.05 11.30 19.54
N GLN A 99 4.25 10.68 20.70
CA GLN A 99 5.28 11.07 21.65
C GLN A 99 6.69 11.11 21.04
N TYR A 100 7.01 10.18 20.11
CA TYR A 100 8.30 10.09 19.45
C TYR A 100 8.29 10.63 18.02
N SER A 101 7.40 11.56 17.72
CA SER A 101 7.34 12.23 16.41
C SER A 101 8.66 12.96 16.09
N ASP A 102 9.26 13.59 17.09
CA ASP A 102 10.57 14.27 17.01
C ASP A 102 11.76 13.33 16.68
N ARG A 103 11.60 12.03 16.93
CA ARG A 103 12.62 11.00 16.65
C ARG A 103 12.45 10.34 15.28
N THR A 104 11.55 10.83 14.47
CA THR A 104 11.32 10.33 13.11
C THR A 104 12.05 11.19 12.09
N LYS A 105 12.28 10.64 10.88
CA LYS A 105 12.78 11.44 9.76
C LYS A 105 11.80 12.56 9.36
N TYR A 106 10.54 12.39 9.64
CA TYR A 106 9.50 13.38 9.39
C TYR A 106 9.75 14.70 10.12
N SER A 107 10.26 14.66 11.36
CA SER A 107 10.59 15.89 12.12
C SER A 107 11.64 16.77 11.43
N HIS A 108 12.50 16.16 10.61
CA HIS A 108 13.46 16.86 9.77
C HIS A 108 12.91 17.20 8.38
N GLY A 109 11.64 16.89 8.13
CA GLY A 109 10.98 17.11 6.84
C GLY A 109 11.42 16.13 5.75
N VAL A 110 12.02 15.00 6.10
CA VAL A 110 12.39 13.96 5.15
C VAL A 110 11.17 13.11 4.84
N LEU A 111 10.78 13.06 3.58
CA LEU A 111 9.63 12.31 3.07
C LEU A 111 10.09 11.14 2.17
N PRO A 112 9.25 10.17 1.85
CA PRO A 112 9.62 9.06 0.98
C PRO A 112 10.21 9.48 -0.37
N ILE A 113 9.76 10.60 -0.93
CA ILE A 113 10.28 11.16 -2.18
C ILE A 113 11.75 11.62 -2.09
N ASP A 114 12.30 11.79 -0.90
CA ASP A 114 13.69 12.21 -0.68
C ASP A 114 14.64 11.01 -0.53
N THR A 115 14.10 9.81 -0.34
CA THR A 115 14.89 8.62 0.06
C THR A 115 14.59 7.37 -0.75
N TYR A 116 13.86 7.49 -1.85
CA TYR A 116 13.61 6.37 -2.76
C TYR A 116 14.88 6.04 -3.58
N LYS A 117 14.86 4.88 -4.22
CA LYS A 117 15.96 4.45 -5.08
C LYS A 117 15.86 5.18 -6.43
N THR A 118 16.78 6.11 -6.69
CA THR A 118 16.74 7.00 -7.86
C THR A 118 16.96 6.30 -9.20
N ASP A 119 17.50 5.07 -9.21
CA ASP A 119 17.66 4.29 -10.43
C ASP A 119 16.32 4.04 -11.16
N VAL A 120 15.19 4.11 -10.45
CA VAL A 120 13.86 3.99 -11.08
C VAL A 120 13.52 5.15 -12.01
N ASP A 121 14.17 6.30 -11.87
CA ASP A 121 13.96 7.47 -12.72
C ASP A 121 14.43 7.24 -14.17
N GLU A 122 15.30 6.25 -14.39
CA GLU A 122 15.70 5.81 -15.73
C GLU A 122 14.56 5.04 -16.45
N LEU A 123 13.67 4.42 -15.66
CA LEU A 123 12.56 3.63 -16.19
C LEU A 123 11.26 4.42 -16.31
N VAL A 124 11.01 5.30 -15.35
CA VAL A 124 9.80 6.11 -15.28
C VAL A 124 10.19 7.56 -15.05
N PRO A 125 9.82 8.50 -15.94
CA PRO A 125 10.08 9.92 -15.73
C PRO A 125 9.52 10.37 -14.38
N ASN A 126 10.39 10.90 -13.51
CA ASN A 126 10.03 11.31 -12.15
C ASN A 126 9.28 12.63 -12.16
N LYS A 127 8.01 12.58 -12.52
CA LYS A 127 7.09 13.71 -12.38
C LYS A 127 6.09 13.40 -11.27
N LEU A 128 6.27 14.09 -10.14
CA LEU A 128 5.34 14.00 -9.02
C LEU A 128 4.03 14.73 -9.35
N ASN A 129 2.91 14.13 -8.94
CA ASN A 129 1.56 14.61 -9.23
C ASN A 129 0.95 15.42 -8.08
N PHE A 130 1.53 15.36 -6.88
CA PHE A 130 1.00 15.98 -5.66
C PHE A 130 1.91 17.09 -5.14
N ASP A 131 1.35 17.99 -4.35
CA ASP A 131 2.10 19.08 -3.69
C ASP A 131 2.79 18.56 -2.42
N TRP A 132 3.90 17.88 -2.62
CA TRP A 132 4.73 17.33 -1.56
C TRP A 132 5.36 18.40 -0.68
N GLU A 133 5.63 19.59 -1.23
CA GLU A 133 6.27 20.65 -0.46
C GLU A 133 5.30 21.27 0.55
N SER A 134 4.07 21.52 0.17
CA SER A 134 3.03 21.93 1.12
C SER A 134 2.83 20.89 2.23
N LEU A 135 2.81 19.59 1.86
CA LEU A 135 2.72 18.51 2.85
C LEU A 135 3.94 18.47 3.77
N ARG A 136 5.15 18.73 3.25
CA ARG A 136 6.39 18.82 4.04
C ARG A 136 6.32 19.94 5.10
N GLN A 137 5.78 21.09 4.75
CA GLN A 137 5.57 22.19 5.70
C GLN A 137 4.59 21.79 6.80
N ASP A 138 3.52 21.11 6.44
CA ASP A 138 2.54 20.63 7.41
C ASP A 138 3.15 19.57 8.35
N VAL A 139 3.94 18.63 7.82
CA VAL A 139 4.67 17.63 8.60
C VAL A 139 5.61 18.29 9.61
N LYS A 140 6.38 19.30 9.20
CA LYS A 140 7.28 20.04 10.10
C LYS A 140 6.52 20.80 11.17
N LYS A 141 5.39 21.38 10.82
CA LYS A 141 4.61 22.24 11.71
C LYS A 141 3.81 21.46 12.75
N TYR A 142 3.18 20.37 12.34
CA TYR A 142 2.21 19.63 13.17
C TYR A 142 2.73 18.28 13.66
N GLY A 143 3.84 17.80 13.10
CA GLY A 143 4.34 16.46 13.34
C GLY A 143 3.47 15.38 12.67
N VAL A 144 3.70 14.13 13.08
CA VAL A 144 2.95 12.97 12.61
C VAL A 144 2.30 12.24 13.80
N ARG A 145 1.05 11.80 13.63
CA ARG A 145 0.38 10.96 14.63
C ARG A 145 0.96 9.55 14.69
N ASN A 146 1.43 9.04 13.56
CA ASN A 146 1.93 7.68 13.41
C ASN A 146 3.36 7.72 12.86
N SER A 147 4.32 7.15 13.58
CA SER A 147 5.75 7.22 13.25
C SER A 147 6.13 6.39 12.00
N THR A 148 5.32 5.40 11.67
CA THR A 148 5.41 4.54 10.48
C THR A 148 4.01 4.32 9.95
N LEU A 149 3.85 4.30 8.63
CA LEU A 149 2.53 4.24 7.98
C LEU A 149 2.38 3.05 7.06
N SER A 150 3.31 2.86 6.13
CA SER A 150 3.18 1.87 5.08
C SER A 150 4.03 0.63 5.32
N ALA A 151 3.49 -0.51 4.92
CA ALA A 151 4.21 -1.77 4.82
C ALA A 151 3.58 -2.61 3.70
N GLN A 152 4.41 -3.10 2.80
CA GLN A 152 3.95 -4.03 1.77
C GLN A 152 4.20 -5.45 2.25
N MET A 153 3.13 -6.16 2.56
CA MET A 153 3.19 -7.50 3.15
C MET A 153 2.63 -8.56 2.20
N PRO A 154 3.05 -9.83 2.31
CA PRO A 154 2.33 -10.95 1.72
C PRO A 154 0.98 -11.12 2.44
N SER A 155 -0.11 -10.96 1.72
CA SER A 155 -1.47 -10.85 2.29
C SER A 155 -2.33 -12.07 1.94
N GLU A 156 -1.87 -13.25 2.24
CA GLU A 156 -2.52 -14.49 1.81
C GLU A 156 -3.97 -14.62 2.29
N SER A 157 -4.23 -14.43 3.56
CA SER A 157 -5.59 -14.54 4.10
C SER A 157 -6.48 -13.37 3.67
N SER A 158 -5.98 -12.14 3.72
CA SER A 158 -6.71 -10.94 3.33
C SER A 158 -7.10 -10.96 1.85
N SER A 159 -6.21 -11.46 0.99
CA SER A 159 -6.49 -11.59 -0.45
C SER A 159 -7.60 -12.59 -0.73
N VAL A 160 -7.63 -13.72 -0.01
CA VAL A 160 -8.68 -14.72 -0.14
C VAL A 160 -10.04 -14.15 0.27
N VAL A 161 -10.12 -13.54 1.46
CA VAL A 161 -11.36 -12.99 1.99
C VAL A 161 -11.92 -11.88 1.10
N SER A 162 -11.07 -11.05 0.52
CA SER A 162 -11.48 -9.93 -0.33
C SER A 162 -11.59 -10.27 -1.81
N ASN A 163 -11.33 -11.52 -2.20
CA ASN A 163 -11.22 -11.96 -3.59
C ASN A 163 -10.28 -11.05 -4.40
N ALA A 164 -9.04 -10.97 -3.97
CA ALA A 164 -7.98 -10.18 -4.58
C ALA A 164 -6.81 -11.08 -4.99
N THR A 165 -5.95 -10.61 -5.88
CA THR A 165 -4.61 -11.17 -6.03
C THR A 165 -3.75 -10.83 -4.82
N ASN A 166 -2.75 -11.67 -4.50
CA ASN A 166 -1.95 -11.52 -3.30
C ASN A 166 -0.96 -10.35 -3.46
N GLY A 167 -1.04 -9.37 -2.56
CA GLY A 167 -0.10 -8.25 -2.50
C GLY A 167 0.14 -7.56 -3.85
N ILE A 168 1.41 -7.46 -4.20
CA ILE A 168 1.90 -6.90 -5.47
C ILE A 168 2.35 -7.99 -6.46
N GLU A 169 2.25 -9.25 -6.09
CA GLU A 169 2.72 -10.37 -6.88
C GLU A 169 1.77 -10.71 -8.03
N PRO A 170 2.28 -11.16 -9.18
CA PRO A 170 1.46 -11.77 -10.21
C PRO A 170 0.87 -13.10 -9.68
N PRO A 171 -0.36 -13.47 -10.09
CA PRO A 171 -0.95 -14.74 -9.72
C PRO A 171 -0.19 -15.90 -10.35
N ARG A 172 -0.04 -17.02 -9.64
CA ARG A 172 0.66 -18.22 -10.12
C ARG A 172 -0.05 -18.96 -11.26
N GLY A 173 -1.28 -18.61 -11.54
CA GLY A 173 -2.12 -19.20 -12.58
C GLY A 173 -3.57 -18.73 -12.43
N TYR A 174 -4.40 -19.06 -13.40
CA TYR A 174 -5.84 -18.69 -13.37
C TYR A 174 -6.58 -19.27 -12.17
N LEU A 175 -6.19 -20.47 -11.74
CA LEU A 175 -6.72 -21.15 -10.57
C LEU A 175 -5.57 -21.52 -9.64
N SER A 176 -5.61 -21.08 -8.41
CA SER A 176 -4.73 -21.52 -7.35
C SER A 176 -5.49 -22.29 -6.27
N ILE A 177 -4.83 -23.26 -5.66
CA ILE A 177 -5.39 -24.06 -4.57
C ILE A 177 -4.54 -23.81 -3.33
N LYS A 178 -5.12 -23.15 -2.33
CA LYS A 178 -4.50 -22.97 -1.03
C LYS A 178 -4.94 -24.09 -0.08
N LYS A 179 -3.98 -24.81 0.46
CA LYS A 179 -4.26 -25.83 1.49
C LYS A 179 -4.32 -25.16 2.87
N SER A 180 -5.38 -25.42 3.61
CA SER A 180 -5.52 -24.97 4.99
C SER A 180 -5.86 -26.17 5.89
N LYS A 181 -5.80 -25.97 7.22
CA LYS A 181 -6.26 -27.00 8.20
C LYS A 181 -7.74 -27.39 8.02
N LYS A 182 -8.54 -26.51 7.41
CA LYS A 182 -9.97 -26.73 7.14
C LYS A 182 -10.26 -27.31 5.74
N GLY A 183 -9.20 -27.64 4.98
CA GLY A 183 -9.32 -28.18 3.63
C GLY A 183 -8.77 -27.27 2.54
N PRO A 184 -8.81 -27.71 1.27
CA PRO A 184 -8.33 -26.93 0.13
C PRO A 184 -9.32 -25.81 -0.20
N LEU A 185 -8.79 -24.62 -0.43
CA LEU A 185 -9.53 -23.44 -0.91
C LEU A 185 -9.12 -23.15 -2.35
N LYS A 186 -10.07 -23.16 -3.26
CA LYS A 186 -9.88 -22.78 -4.66
C LYS A 186 -10.03 -21.26 -4.80
N GLN A 187 -9.09 -20.61 -5.46
CA GLN A 187 -9.12 -19.19 -5.77
C GLN A 187 -8.87 -18.99 -7.26
N ILE A 188 -9.81 -18.38 -7.94
CA ILE A 188 -9.70 -17.97 -9.34
C ILE A 188 -9.25 -16.52 -9.36
N VAL A 189 -8.44 -16.13 -10.36
CA VAL A 189 -8.06 -14.72 -10.53
C VAL A 189 -9.31 -13.83 -10.60
N PRO A 190 -9.29 -12.66 -9.96
CA PRO A 190 -10.45 -11.79 -9.91
C PRO A 190 -10.93 -11.39 -11.31
N SER A 191 -12.25 -11.30 -11.47
CA SER A 191 -12.89 -10.92 -12.75
C SER A 191 -12.51 -11.81 -13.94
N TYR A 192 -12.19 -13.09 -13.71
CA TYR A 192 -11.75 -14.02 -14.75
C TYR A 192 -12.63 -14.01 -15.98
N ASN A 193 -13.94 -14.02 -15.83
CA ASN A 193 -14.87 -14.09 -16.96
C ASN A 193 -14.78 -12.89 -17.91
N THR A 194 -14.39 -11.72 -17.41
CA THR A 194 -14.30 -10.46 -18.17
C THR A 194 -12.87 -10.09 -18.54
N LEU A 195 -11.89 -10.51 -17.74
CA LEU A 195 -10.49 -10.11 -17.87
C LEU A 195 -9.56 -11.27 -18.25
N LYS A 196 -10.09 -12.44 -18.58
CA LYS A 196 -9.24 -13.62 -18.88
C LYS A 196 -8.19 -13.36 -19.97
N ASN A 197 -8.50 -12.52 -20.95
CA ASN A 197 -7.60 -12.18 -22.06
C ASN A 197 -6.50 -11.19 -21.64
N ASN A 198 -6.63 -10.56 -20.47
CA ASN A 198 -5.66 -9.63 -19.90
C ASN A 198 -4.72 -10.33 -18.91
N TYR A 199 -4.95 -11.61 -18.63
CA TYR A 199 -4.03 -12.47 -17.86
C TYR A 199 -3.32 -13.41 -18.83
N THR A 200 -1.99 -13.39 -18.85
CA THR A 200 -1.17 -14.27 -19.68
C THR A 200 -0.40 -15.24 -18.79
N LEU A 201 -0.39 -16.52 -19.19
CA LEU A 201 0.44 -17.52 -18.51
C LEU A 201 1.90 -17.32 -18.93
N LEU A 202 2.81 -17.20 -17.96
CA LEU A 202 4.22 -16.90 -18.26
C LEU A 202 4.89 -17.98 -19.11
N TRP A 203 4.53 -19.25 -18.95
CA TRP A 203 5.09 -20.34 -19.76
C TRP A 203 4.58 -20.38 -21.21
N ASP A 204 3.54 -19.61 -21.52
CA ASP A 204 3.04 -19.41 -22.89
C ASP A 204 3.71 -18.20 -23.58
N MET A 205 4.58 -17.47 -22.88
CA MET A 205 5.31 -16.34 -23.44
C MET A 205 6.50 -16.83 -24.28
N PRO A 206 6.75 -16.22 -25.46
CA PRO A 206 7.80 -16.68 -26.39
C PRO A 206 9.20 -16.72 -25.78
N ASP A 207 9.49 -15.82 -24.85
CA ASP A 207 10.85 -15.60 -24.31
C ASP A 207 11.13 -16.38 -23.03
N ASN A 208 10.14 -17.12 -22.50
CA ASN A 208 10.24 -17.91 -21.29
C ASN A 208 11.09 -17.25 -20.17
N THR A 209 11.07 -15.94 -20.11
CA THR A 209 11.83 -15.12 -19.18
C THR A 209 11.11 -15.09 -17.83
N GLY A 210 10.83 -16.22 -17.26
CA GLY A 210 10.04 -16.52 -16.07
C GLY A 210 10.14 -15.60 -14.85
N TYR A 211 10.06 -14.29 -15.07
CA TYR A 211 10.00 -13.28 -14.00
C TYR A 211 8.99 -12.19 -14.33
#